data_f129b70f6bbf41d932dcaca759be524a
#
_entry.id   f129b70f6bbf41d932dcaca759be524a
#
_cell.length_a   1.000
_cell.length_b   1.000
_cell.length_c   1.000
_cell.angle_alpha   90.00
_cell.angle_beta   90.00
_cell.angle_gamma   90.00
#
_symmetry.space_group_name_H-M   'P 1'
#
loop_
_entity.id
_entity.type
_entity.pdbx_description
1 polymer ?
#
loop_
_entity_poly.entity_id
_entity_poly.type
_entity_poly.pdbx_seq_one_letter_code
_entity_poly.pdbx_strand_id
1 'polypeptide(L)'
;MARLSLLISLFSLALLASAQAHGAMDRAAHKKRGNCRPKSATSTSTTTTSSTDDSQPTSTSSSAVAVSTPQGSSGGGGDKCGLGWPNGDDGTILSCSGQCSWYHTWSVFPVNVGSALQFAAVFWGPDKADEWDANILNAGTNIAMFFNEPQEPEQSNIDALSAVPYWRTHMQYLKDQHGFRLGSAATSSNPNGIDWTNTFMQACPDCTIDFMCLHWYGTTVDDFTTYVNLWHTTYNRNIWVSEFACQNFVNLDQQCDDVPGFMAGAVAWLDSQDFVEHHAWFGMMRDMQGVNPADGLMNQDGSLSSLGWQYVSS
;
A
#
# COMPACT_ATOMS: atom_id res chain seq x y z
N MET A 1 14.27 -19.30 21.57
CA MET A 1 13.92 -19.74 20.21
C MET A 1 12.49 -20.31 20.09
N ALA A 2 12.01 -21.20 20.96
CA ALA A 2 10.66 -21.78 20.82
C ALA A 2 9.47 -20.81 21.11
N ARG A 3 9.67 -19.68 21.81
CA ARG A 3 8.61 -18.70 22.10
C ARG A 3 8.38 -17.65 21.00
N LEU A 4 9.37 -17.45 20.13
CA LEU A 4 9.26 -16.50 19.00
C LEU A 4 8.36 -17.05 17.90
N SER A 5 8.45 -18.37 17.63
CA SER A 5 7.62 -19.04 16.61
C SER A 5 6.12 -19.00 16.92
N LEU A 6 5.74 -18.98 18.21
CA LEU A 6 4.33 -19.05 18.60
C LEU A 6 3.57 -17.72 18.41
N LEU A 7 4.26 -16.58 18.48
CA LEU A 7 3.66 -15.25 18.31
C LEU A 7 3.49 -14.88 16.83
N ILE A 8 4.41 -15.31 15.99
CA ILE A 8 4.31 -15.14 14.53
C ILE A 8 3.15 -15.98 13.97
N SER A 9 2.91 -17.17 14.53
CA SER A 9 1.80 -18.06 14.15
C SER A 9 0.40 -17.42 14.31
N LEU A 10 0.22 -16.55 15.29
CA LEU A 10 -1.05 -15.84 15.49
C LEU A 10 -1.31 -14.78 14.42
N PHE A 11 -0.25 -14.20 13.88
CA PHE A 11 -0.34 -13.18 12.82
C PHE A 11 -0.85 -13.75 11.50
N SER A 12 -0.41 -14.96 11.14
CA SER A 12 -0.79 -15.63 9.88
C SER A 12 -2.22 -16.17 9.89
N LEU A 13 -2.68 -16.66 11.03
CA LEU A 13 -4.03 -17.23 11.14
C LEU A 13 -5.12 -16.18 10.94
N ALA A 14 -4.85 -14.95 11.31
CA ALA A 14 -5.83 -13.88 11.25
C ALA A 14 -5.94 -13.26 9.85
N LEU A 15 -4.83 -13.14 9.10
CA LEU A 15 -4.84 -12.72 7.68
C LEU A 15 -5.50 -13.79 6.79
N LEU A 16 -5.30 -15.07 7.08
CA LEU A 16 -5.99 -16.17 6.37
C LEU A 16 -7.50 -16.20 6.68
N ALA A 17 -7.92 -15.85 7.90
CA ALA A 17 -9.33 -15.79 8.23
C ALA A 17 -10.07 -14.65 7.50
N SER A 18 -9.43 -13.51 7.24
CA SER A 18 -10.03 -12.41 6.48
C SER A 18 -10.19 -12.77 4.99
N ALA A 19 -9.24 -13.51 4.41
CA ALA A 19 -9.34 -13.97 3.02
C ALA A 19 -10.40 -15.08 2.82
N GLN A 20 -10.68 -15.90 3.84
CA GLN A 20 -11.71 -16.95 3.77
C GLN A 20 -13.12 -16.47 4.12
N ALA A 21 -13.29 -15.32 4.76
CA ALA A 21 -14.60 -14.77 5.12
C ALA A 21 -15.38 -14.20 3.91
N HIS A 22 -14.77 -14.04 2.75
CA HIS A 22 -15.41 -13.50 1.54
C HIS A 22 -16.43 -14.47 0.88
N GLY A 23 -16.52 -15.72 1.35
CA GLY A 23 -17.46 -16.72 0.79
C GLY A 23 -18.77 -16.95 1.56
N ALA A 24 -18.99 -16.36 2.72
CA ALA A 24 -20.04 -16.81 3.62
C ALA A 24 -20.85 -15.73 4.39
N MET A 25 -20.83 -14.45 3.97
CA MET A 25 -21.70 -13.45 4.59
C MET A 25 -22.53 -12.68 3.58
N ASP A 26 -23.53 -13.33 3.01
CA ASP A 26 -24.69 -12.67 2.46
C ASP A 26 -25.78 -12.58 3.54
N ARG A 27 -26.30 -11.33 3.75
CA ARG A 27 -27.50 -10.97 4.53
C ARG A 27 -27.38 -10.93 6.06
N ALA A 28 -27.04 -9.78 6.60
CA ALA A 28 -27.86 -9.03 7.56
C ALA A 28 -27.06 -7.93 8.26
N ALA A 29 -27.22 -6.68 7.89
CA ALA A 29 -27.29 -5.53 8.78
C ALA A 29 -27.46 -4.21 8.02
N HIS A 30 -28.71 -3.79 7.83
CA HIS A 30 -29.04 -2.40 7.55
C HIS A 30 -28.87 -1.53 8.81
N LYS A 31 -28.25 -0.36 8.62
CA LYS A 31 -28.35 0.86 9.43
C LYS A 31 -27.42 1.04 10.63
N LYS A 32 -26.33 1.79 10.35
CA LYS A 32 -26.12 3.11 11.00
C LYS A 32 -24.97 3.84 10.29
N ARG A 33 -25.29 4.97 9.62
CA ARG A 33 -24.30 5.87 9.04
C ARG A 33 -23.61 6.63 10.18
N GLY A 34 -22.32 6.37 10.39
CA GLY A 34 -21.43 7.25 11.13
C GLY A 34 -20.83 8.27 10.16
N ASN A 35 -21.13 9.55 10.34
CA ASN A 35 -20.58 10.62 9.52
C ASN A 35 -19.21 11.04 10.04
N CYS A 36 -18.15 10.73 9.31
CA CYS A 36 -16.90 11.46 9.39
C CYS A 36 -17.09 12.81 8.65
N ARG A 37 -17.43 13.87 9.37
CA ARG A 37 -17.57 15.20 8.78
C ARG A 37 -16.70 16.21 9.52
N PRO A 38 -15.75 16.89 8.84
CA PRO A 38 -15.05 18.04 9.41
C PRO A 38 -16.00 19.21 9.56
N LYS A 39 -15.89 19.98 10.63
CA LYS A 39 -16.59 21.25 10.78
C LYS A 39 -15.95 22.28 9.85
N SER A 40 -16.66 22.68 8.79
CA SER A 40 -16.25 23.75 7.91
C SER A 40 -16.34 25.11 8.61
N ALA A 41 -15.26 25.87 8.50
CA ALA A 41 -15.26 27.30 8.81
C ALA A 41 -15.90 28.06 7.65
N THR A 42 -16.86 28.90 7.98
CA THR A 42 -17.61 29.78 7.07
C THR A 42 -16.73 30.94 6.62
N SER A 43 -16.52 31.12 5.32
CA SER A 43 -16.11 32.42 4.77
C SER A 43 -17.05 32.84 3.66
N THR A 44 -17.50 34.07 3.79
CA THR A 44 -18.53 34.79 3.05
C THR A 44 -18.06 35.15 1.64
N SER A 45 -18.87 34.85 0.65
CA SER A 45 -18.70 35.24 -0.75
C SER A 45 -19.16 36.66 -1.03
N THR A 46 -18.40 37.42 -1.81
CA THR A 46 -18.89 38.61 -2.49
C THR A 46 -18.74 38.43 -4.00
N THR A 47 -19.86 38.54 -4.68
CA THR A 47 -20.06 38.47 -6.12
C THR A 47 -19.68 39.80 -6.78
N THR A 48 -18.98 39.78 -7.92
CA THR A 48 -19.06 40.86 -8.92
C THR A 48 -18.93 40.29 -10.32
N THR A 49 -19.95 40.62 -11.13
CA THR A 49 -20.13 40.34 -12.56
C THR A 49 -19.52 41.42 -13.43
N SER A 50 -19.01 41.09 -14.64
CA SER A 50 -19.23 41.75 -15.94
C SER A 50 -18.31 41.12 -17.02
N SER A 51 -18.78 40.72 -18.00
CA SER A 51 -19.24 40.68 -19.39
C SER A 51 -18.28 41.23 -20.46
N THR A 52 -18.20 40.45 -21.61
CA THR A 52 -17.96 40.79 -23.04
C THR A 52 -16.49 41.09 -23.44
N ASP A 53 -15.94 40.69 -24.57
CA ASP A 53 -16.38 40.41 -25.94
C ASP A 53 -15.25 39.79 -26.79
N ASP A 54 -15.58 38.93 -27.70
CA ASP A 54 -15.17 38.65 -29.07
C ASP A 54 -13.78 39.00 -29.64
N SER A 55 -13.15 38.02 -30.28
CA SER A 55 -12.57 38.05 -31.63
C SER A 55 -11.55 36.94 -31.91
N GLN A 56 -11.90 36.05 -32.83
CA GLN A 56 -11.01 35.12 -33.53
C GLN A 56 -10.29 35.86 -34.70
N PRO A 57 -9.05 35.47 -35.10
CA PRO A 57 -8.91 34.75 -36.35
C PRO A 57 -7.90 33.59 -36.38
N THR A 58 -8.25 32.70 -37.27
CA THR A 58 -7.55 31.53 -37.82
C THR A 58 -6.11 31.78 -38.30
N SER A 59 -5.18 30.82 -38.14
CA SER A 59 -4.58 30.06 -39.23
C SER A 59 -3.35 29.24 -38.86
N THR A 60 -3.30 28.06 -39.47
CA THR A 60 -2.19 27.25 -40.01
C THR A 60 -1.34 26.38 -39.08
N SER A 61 -1.46 25.10 -39.39
CA SER A 61 -0.71 23.91 -39.03
C SER A 61 0.82 24.02 -39.19
N SER A 62 1.51 23.46 -38.18
CA SER A 62 2.81 22.79 -38.38
C SER A 62 2.94 21.68 -37.37
N SER A 63 3.01 20.44 -37.86
CA SER A 63 3.23 19.26 -37.06
C SER A 63 4.65 19.23 -36.50
N ALA A 64 4.79 19.43 -35.20
CA ALA A 64 6.00 19.11 -34.47
C ALA A 64 5.71 17.89 -33.61
N VAL A 65 6.45 16.82 -33.82
CA VAL A 65 6.46 15.63 -32.97
C VAL A 65 6.97 16.05 -31.58
N ALA A 66 6.08 16.12 -30.62
CA ALA A 66 6.44 16.37 -29.24
C ALA A 66 6.99 15.08 -28.64
N VAL A 67 8.29 15.08 -28.40
CA VAL A 67 8.95 14.16 -27.47
C VAL A 67 8.39 14.51 -26.10
N SER A 68 7.52 13.65 -25.54
CA SER A 68 7.04 13.77 -24.18
C SER A 68 8.17 13.47 -23.21
N THR A 69 8.76 14.52 -22.65
CA THR A 69 9.51 14.42 -21.40
C THR A 69 8.55 13.99 -20.30
N PRO A 70 8.95 13.08 -19.39
CA PRO A 70 8.12 12.77 -18.22
C PRO A 70 7.99 14.07 -17.40
N GLN A 71 6.78 14.56 -17.29
CA GLN A 71 6.43 15.67 -16.42
C GLN A 71 6.53 15.14 -14.99
N GLY A 72 7.56 15.55 -14.27
CA GLY A 72 7.64 15.34 -12.83
C GLY A 72 6.46 16.04 -12.19
N SER A 73 5.51 15.28 -11.65
CA SER A 73 4.48 15.83 -10.80
C SER A 73 5.16 16.36 -9.53
N SER A 74 5.02 17.65 -9.28
CA SER A 74 5.30 18.24 -7.98
C SER A 74 4.24 17.71 -7.00
N GLY A 75 4.52 16.55 -6.38
CA GLY A 75 3.62 15.91 -5.43
C GLY A 75 3.49 16.74 -4.15
N GLY A 76 2.31 17.19 -3.82
CA GLY A 76 1.93 17.39 -2.43
C GLY A 76 1.82 16.01 -1.76
N GLY A 77 2.18 15.91 -0.46
CA GLY A 77 2.29 14.62 0.27
C GLY A 77 1.10 13.66 0.16
N GLY A 78 -0.11 14.14 -0.15
CA GLY A 78 -1.32 13.34 -0.26
C GLY A 78 -1.35 12.30 -1.39
N ASP A 79 -0.51 12.42 -2.42
CA ASP A 79 -0.48 11.46 -3.53
C ASP A 79 0.23 10.14 -3.18
N LYS A 80 1.04 10.09 -2.12
CA LYS A 80 1.81 8.91 -1.71
C LYS A 80 1.09 8.05 -0.68
N CYS A 81 0.20 8.64 0.11
CA CYS A 81 -0.57 7.96 1.14
C CYS A 81 -1.46 6.86 0.56
N GLY A 82 -1.46 5.70 1.20
CA GLY A 82 -2.28 4.56 0.84
C GLY A 82 -2.85 3.81 2.04
N LEU A 83 -3.74 2.89 1.76
CA LEU A 83 -4.47 2.13 2.77
C LEU A 83 -4.23 0.63 2.61
N GLY A 84 -3.67 -0.04 3.63
CA GLY A 84 -3.78 -1.47 3.78
C GLY A 84 -5.19 -1.80 4.30
N TRP A 85 -6.06 -2.38 3.46
CA TRP A 85 -7.49 -2.50 3.74
C TRP A 85 -7.98 -3.95 3.84
N PRO A 86 -8.11 -4.53 5.04
CA PRO A 86 -8.60 -5.90 5.23
C PRO A 86 -10.12 -6.00 5.48
N ASN A 87 -10.86 -4.89 5.40
CA ASN A 87 -12.25 -4.83 5.89
C ASN A 87 -13.31 -5.20 4.81
N GLY A 88 -12.89 -5.74 3.65
CA GLY A 88 -13.79 -6.09 2.56
C GLY A 88 -14.55 -4.87 2.01
N ASP A 89 -15.78 -5.07 1.53
CA ASP A 89 -16.65 -4.02 0.97
C ASP A 89 -17.29 -3.09 2.03
N ASP A 90 -16.58 -2.82 3.12
CA ASP A 90 -17.02 -1.83 4.10
C ASP A 90 -16.87 -0.42 3.49
N GLY A 91 -17.99 0.24 3.21
CA GLY A 91 -18.01 1.57 2.59
C GLY A 91 -17.36 2.69 3.41
N THR A 92 -16.89 2.40 4.64
CA THR A 92 -16.13 3.35 5.45
C THR A 92 -14.79 3.72 4.83
N ILE A 93 -14.23 2.89 3.93
CA ILE A 93 -12.98 3.19 3.22
C ILE A 93 -13.03 4.59 2.56
N LEU A 94 -14.13 4.95 1.89
CA LEU A 94 -14.28 6.25 1.24
C LEU A 94 -14.37 7.41 2.24
N SER A 95 -14.94 7.15 3.42
CA SER A 95 -15.05 8.16 4.48
C SER A 95 -13.72 8.36 5.21
N CYS A 96 -12.86 7.36 5.18
CA CYS A 96 -11.60 7.32 5.93
C CYS A 96 -10.36 7.47 5.03
N SER A 97 -10.55 7.63 3.71
CA SER A 97 -9.41 7.75 2.79
C SER A 97 -8.65 9.08 2.92
N GLY A 98 -9.32 10.15 3.34
CA GLY A 98 -8.69 11.47 3.49
C GLY A 98 -8.00 11.93 2.21
N GLN A 99 -6.69 12.14 2.28
CA GLN A 99 -5.85 12.52 1.14
C GLN A 99 -5.14 11.33 0.48
N CYS A 100 -5.38 10.08 0.95
CA CYS A 100 -4.76 8.91 0.36
C CYS A 100 -5.28 8.67 -1.07
N SER A 101 -4.41 8.17 -1.94
CA SER A 101 -4.65 8.00 -3.37
C SER A 101 -4.79 6.55 -3.82
N TRP A 102 -4.34 5.58 -3.00
CA TRP A 102 -4.30 4.18 -3.36
C TRP A 102 -4.63 3.26 -2.18
N TYR A 103 -4.84 1.98 -2.48
CA TYR A 103 -5.03 0.95 -1.47
C TYR A 103 -4.65 -0.42 -1.99
N HIS A 104 -4.43 -1.36 -1.07
CA HIS A 104 -4.33 -2.79 -1.34
C HIS A 104 -5.11 -3.60 -0.30
N THR A 105 -5.36 -4.86 -0.62
CA THR A 105 -6.16 -5.77 0.21
C THR A 105 -5.44 -7.07 0.52
N TRP A 106 -4.11 -7.13 0.29
CA TRP A 106 -3.32 -8.37 0.32
C TRP A 106 -3.87 -9.48 -0.59
N SER A 107 -4.65 -9.11 -1.59
CA SER A 107 -5.28 -10.05 -2.51
C SER A 107 -5.44 -9.46 -3.91
N VAL A 108 -5.97 -10.26 -4.83
CA VAL A 108 -6.35 -9.83 -6.19
C VAL A 108 -7.70 -9.11 -6.23
N PHE A 109 -8.45 -9.08 -5.12
CA PHE A 109 -9.80 -8.54 -5.08
C PHE A 109 -9.84 -7.09 -4.63
N PRO A 110 -10.31 -6.17 -5.50
CA PRO A 110 -10.59 -4.80 -5.11
C PRO A 110 -11.84 -4.72 -4.23
N VAL A 111 -12.00 -3.60 -3.52
CA VAL A 111 -13.26 -3.22 -2.89
C VAL A 111 -14.00 -2.18 -3.73
N ASN A 112 -15.29 -2.02 -3.51
CA ASN A 112 -16.14 -1.16 -4.32
C ASN A 112 -15.97 0.34 -3.96
N VAL A 113 -14.90 0.95 -4.45
CA VAL A 113 -14.59 2.38 -4.26
C VAL A 113 -14.64 3.17 -5.59
N GLY A 114 -14.98 2.51 -6.69
CA GLY A 114 -14.93 3.13 -8.02
C GLY A 114 -13.51 3.60 -8.35
N SER A 115 -13.39 4.81 -8.91
CA SER A 115 -12.11 5.44 -9.25
C SER A 115 -11.56 6.38 -8.16
N ALA A 116 -12.14 6.37 -6.95
CA ALA A 116 -11.72 7.29 -5.89
C ALA A 116 -10.32 6.97 -5.34
N LEU A 117 -9.95 5.70 -5.33
CA LEU A 117 -8.64 5.21 -4.90
C LEU A 117 -8.13 4.21 -5.93
N GLN A 118 -6.84 4.27 -6.24
CA GLN A 118 -6.20 3.30 -7.12
C GLN A 118 -5.94 1.98 -6.39
N PHE A 119 -6.44 0.89 -6.93
CA PHE A 119 -6.15 -0.44 -6.41
C PHE A 119 -4.77 -0.93 -6.86
N ALA A 120 -4.01 -1.50 -5.94
CA ALA A 120 -2.81 -2.28 -6.22
C ALA A 120 -3.07 -3.73 -5.82
N ALA A 121 -3.13 -4.63 -6.78
CA ALA A 121 -3.37 -6.05 -6.53
C ALA A 121 -2.13 -6.72 -5.93
N VAL A 122 -2.33 -7.66 -5.01
CA VAL A 122 -1.24 -8.43 -4.39
C VAL A 122 -1.38 -9.91 -4.71
N PHE A 123 -0.38 -10.47 -5.37
CA PHE A 123 -0.22 -11.92 -5.51
C PHE A 123 0.43 -12.46 -4.23
N TRP A 124 -0.40 -12.75 -3.22
CA TRP A 124 0.03 -12.97 -1.85
C TRP A 124 1.03 -14.12 -1.68
N GLY A 125 0.84 -15.22 -2.37
CA GLY A 125 1.69 -16.39 -2.26
C GLY A 125 1.36 -17.47 -3.29
N PRO A 126 2.17 -18.55 -3.35
CA PRO A 126 2.02 -19.62 -4.34
C PRO A 126 0.66 -20.32 -4.31
N ASP A 127 0.05 -20.43 -3.14
CA ASP A 127 -1.27 -21.04 -2.92
C ASP A 127 -2.43 -20.22 -3.52
N LYS A 128 -2.16 -18.99 -3.97
CA LYS A 128 -3.11 -18.09 -4.62
C LYS A 128 -2.97 -18.04 -6.14
N ALA A 129 -2.15 -18.89 -6.76
CA ALA A 129 -1.87 -18.79 -8.19
C ALA A 129 -3.12 -18.93 -9.06
N ASP A 130 -3.97 -19.94 -8.80
CA ASP A 130 -5.21 -20.14 -9.56
C ASP A 130 -6.20 -18.99 -9.38
N GLU A 131 -6.33 -18.47 -8.15
CA GLU A 131 -7.16 -17.31 -7.80
C GLU A 131 -6.65 -16.05 -8.49
N TRP A 132 -5.33 -15.85 -8.48
CA TRP A 132 -4.67 -14.74 -9.15
C TRP A 132 -4.96 -14.73 -10.65
N ASP A 133 -4.65 -15.81 -11.35
CA ASP A 133 -4.82 -15.91 -12.79
C ASP A 133 -6.27 -15.74 -13.25
N ALA A 134 -7.21 -16.25 -12.45
CA ALA A 134 -8.63 -16.14 -12.76
C ALA A 134 -9.18 -14.70 -12.66
N ASN A 135 -8.54 -13.82 -11.86
CA ASN A 135 -9.14 -12.56 -11.49
C ASN A 135 -8.32 -11.32 -11.87
N ILE A 136 -6.99 -11.38 -11.97
CA ILE A 136 -6.12 -10.19 -12.09
C ILE A 136 -6.49 -9.30 -13.28
N LEU A 137 -6.81 -9.85 -14.42
CA LEU A 137 -7.18 -9.07 -15.62
C LEU A 137 -8.54 -8.36 -15.48
N ASN A 138 -9.35 -8.76 -14.51
CA ASN A 138 -10.64 -8.16 -14.20
C ASN A 138 -10.64 -7.35 -12.90
N ALA A 139 -9.50 -7.21 -12.24
CA ALA A 139 -9.38 -6.50 -10.97
C ALA A 139 -9.47 -4.96 -11.08
N GLY A 140 -9.58 -4.43 -12.31
CA GLY A 140 -9.74 -2.97 -12.52
C GLY A 140 -8.48 -2.17 -12.19
N THR A 141 -7.32 -2.79 -12.24
CA THR A 141 -6.01 -2.17 -11.99
C THR A 141 -4.99 -2.57 -13.05
N ASN A 142 -3.92 -1.80 -13.13
CA ASN A 142 -2.71 -2.14 -13.88
C ASN A 142 -1.46 -2.15 -12.99
N ILE A 143 -1.63 -2.29 -11.67
CA ILE A 143 -0.56 -2.39 -10.67
C ILE A 143 -0.67 -3.74 -9.97
N ALA A 144 0.44 -4.47 -9.94
CA ALA A 144 0.54 -5.77 -9.31
C ALA A 144 1.80 -5.85 -8.44
N MET A 145 1.63 -6.23 -7.19
CA MET A 145 2.71 -6.52 -6.24
C MET A 145 2.86 -8.03 -6.08
N PHE A 146 4.10 -8.50 -5.98
CA PHE A 146 4.41 -9.91 -5.84
C PHE A 146 4.31 -10.36 -4.37
N PHE A 147 4.76 -11.55 -4.06
CA PHE A 147 4.60 -12.29 -2.82
C PHE A 147 4.75 -11.46 -1.54
N ASN A 148 3.87 -11.75 -0.59
CA ASN A 148 3.88 -11.15 0.74
C ASN A 148 4.86 -11.90 1.64
N GLU A 149 5.87 -11.20 2.13
CA GLU A 149 6.89 -11.67 3.08
C GLU A 149 7.39 -13.11 2.83
N PRO A 150 7.91 -13.40 1.62
CA PRO A 150 8.17 -14.76 1.19
C PRO A 150 9.23 -15.49 2.02
N GLN A 151 10.07 -14.76 2.75
CA GLN A 151 11.10 -15.33 3.61
C GLN A 151 10.60 -15.67 5.02
N GLU A 152 9.35 -15.31 5.35
CA GLU A 152 8.77 -15.60 6.66
C GLU A 152 8.00 -16.93 6.63
N PRO A 153 8.28 -17.85 7.57
CA PRO A 153 7.66 -19.17 7.60
C PRO A 153 6.13 -19.16 7.76
N GLU A 154 5.60 -18.09 8.35
CA GLU A 154 4.16 -17.94 8.62
C GLU A 154 3.45 -17.07 7.56
N GLN A 155 4.17 -16.63 6.52
CA GLN A 155 3.66 -15.84 5.41
C GLN A 155 3.66 -16.66 4.12
N SER A 156 3.94 -16.10 2.97
CA SER A 156 3.91 -16.88 1.73
C SER A 156 4.99 -17.98 1.65
N ASN A 157 5.99 -17.94 2.49
CA ASN A 157 6.94 -19.02 2.83
C ASN A 157 7.45 -19.80 1.60
N ILE A 158 8.17 -19.12 0.76
CA ILE A 158 8.79 -19.70 -0.44
C ILE A 158 10.24 -19.21 -0.58
N ASP A 159 11.16 -20.07 -0.92
CA ASP A 159 12.53 -19.66 -1.22
C ASP A 159 12.63 -18.87 -2.54
N ALA A 160 13.63 -18.01 -2.64
CA ALA A 160 13.78 -17.09 -3.75
C ALA A 160 13.92 -17.76 -5.13
N LEU A 161 14.60 -18.90 -5.21
CA LEU A 161 14.76 -19.64 -6.47
C LEU A 161 13.45 -20.26 -6.93
N SER A 162 12.69 -20.82 -5.99
CA SER A 162 11.36 -21.38 -6.24
C SER A 162 10.33 -20.32 -6.61
N ALA A 163 10.53 -19.07 -6.23
CA ALA A 163 9.64 -17.95 -6.59
C ALA A 163 9.82 -17.50 -8.06
N VAL A 164 10.97 -17.72 -8.68
CA VAL A 164 11.26 -17.28 -10.06
C VAL A 164 10.28 -17.83 -11.10
N PRO A 165 9.92 -19.12 -11.12
CA PRO A 165 8.90 -19.64 -12.04
C PRO A 165 7.53 -18.95 -11.88
N TYR A 166 7.12 -18.63 -10.64
CA TYR A 166 5.86 -17.91 -10.40
C TYR A 166 5.92 -16.50 -10.99
N TRP A 167 7.03 -15.77 -10.84
CA TRP A 167 7.17 -14.47 -11.48
C TRP A 167 7.00 -14.58 -13.00
N ARG A 168 7.75 -15.48 -13.64
CA ARG A 168 7.73 -15.63 -15.08
C ARG A 168 6.36 -16.03 -15.63
N THR A 169 5.63 -16.88 -14.90
CA THR A 169 4.32 -17.37 -15.31
C THR A 169 3.21 -16.36 -15.02
N HIS A 170 3.21 -15.75 -13.81
CA HIS A 170 2.04 -15.04 -13.31
C HIS A 170 2.21 -13.50 -13.26
N MET A 171 3.45 -12.99 -13.34
CA MET A 171 3.73 -11.57 -13.29
C MET A 171 4.26 -11.02 -14.62
N GLN A 172 5.30 -11.64 -15.19
CA GLN A 172 5.97 -11.09 -16.36
C GLN A 172 5.01 -10.91 -17.56
N TYR A 173 4.08 -11.85 -17.79
CA TYR A 173 3.10 -11.71 -18.87
C TYR A 173 2.17 -10.49 -18.69
N LEU A 174 1.87 -10.09 -17.45
CA LEU A 174 1.08 -8.89 -17.17
C LEU A 174 1.80 -7.63 -17.67
N LYS A 175 3.13 -7.58 -17.51
CA LYS A 175 3.96 -6.53 -18.07
C LYS A 175 3.96 -6.55 -19.58
N ASP A 176 4.27 -7.70 -20.16
CA ASP A 176 4.58 -7.83 -21.58
C ASP A 176 3.33 -7.71 -22.46
N GLN A 177 2.17 -8.17 -21.98
CA GLN A 177 0.94 -8.26 -22.77
C GLN A 177 -0.14 -7.27 -22.33
N HIS A 178 -0.09 -6.80 -21.07
CA HIS A 178 -1.16 -5.98 -20.50
C HIS A 178 -0.66 -4.63 -19.96
N GLY A 179 0.65 -4.36 -20.00
CA GLY A 179 1.22 -3.06 -19.60
C GLY A 179 1.17 -2.76 -18.10
N PHE A 180 1.09 -3.78 -17.26
CA PHE A 180 1.11 -3.60 -15.81
C PHE A 180 2.42 -3.01 -15.33
N ARG A 181 2.36 -2.25 -14.23
CA ARG A 181 3.51 -1.94 -13.39
C ARG A 181 3.66 -3.04 -12.33
N LEU A 182 4.87 -3.58 -12.22
CA LEU A 182 5.15 -4.74 -11.37
C LEU A 182 6.03 -4.33 -10.18
N GLY A 183 5.52 -4.56 -8.98
CA GLY A 183 6.27 -4.46 -7.73
C GLY A 183 6.96 -5.76 -7.36
N SER A 184 8.13 -5.66 -6.74
CA SER A 184 8.84 -6.83 -6.18
C SER A 184 8.00 -7.55 -5.11
N ALA A 185 8.46 -8.70 -4.63
CA ALA A 185 7.98 -9.22 -3.36
C ALA A 185 8.22 -8.19 -2.25
N ALA A 186 7.25 -8.07 -1.34
CA ALA A 186 7.36 -7.22 -0.17
C ALA A 186 7.91 -8.07 0.99
N THR A 187 9.22 -8.01 1.22
CA THR A 187 9.84 -8.72 2.34
C THR A 187 9.69 -7.95 3.65
N SER A 188 9.63 -8.65 4.77
CA SER A 188 9.71 -8.02 6.09
C SER A 188 11.08 -7.39 6.33
N SER A 189 11.20 -6.55 7.35
CA SER A 189 12.47 -5.92 7.74
C SER A 189 13.45 -6.87 8.47
N ASN A 190 13.15 -8.15 8.58
CA ASN A 190 14.11 -9.14 9.06
C ASN A 190 15.34 -9.20 8.13
N PRO A 191 16.56 -9.40 8.67
CA PRO A 191 17.79 -9.35 7.87
C PRO A 191 17.80 -10.29 6.66
N ASN A 192 17.11 -11.44 6.73
CA ASN A 192 16.99 -12.39 5.62
C ASN A 192 16.10 -11.88 4.46
N GLY A 193 15.37 -10.77 4.63
CA GLY A 193 14.54 -10.20 3.57
C GLY A 193 15.36 -9.66 2.39
N ILE A 194 16.42 -8.91 2.68
CA ILE A 194 17.30 -8.40 1.62
C ILE A 194 18.09 -9.54 0.94
N ASP A 195 18.48 -10.58 1.70
CA ASP A 195 19.16 -11.74 1.15
C ASP A 195 18.26 -12.53 0.20
N TRP A 196 16.99 -12.68 0.57
CA TRP A 196 15.98 -13.31 -0.29
C TRP A 196 15.83 -12.52 -1.59
N THR A 197 15.67 -11.20 -1.49
CA THR A 197 15.51 -10.34 -2.66
C THR A 197 16.75 -10.35 -3.56
N ASN A 198 17.95 -10.29 -3.00
CA ASN A 198 19.20 -10.40 -3.75
C ASN A 198 19.27 -11.72 -4.52
N THR A 199 18.92 -12.84 -3.88
CA THR A 199 18.90 -14.17 -4.49
C THR A 199 17.89 -14.22 -5.64
N PHE A 200 16.69 -13.69 -5.45
CA PHE A 200 15.65 -13.61 -6.48
C PHE A 200 16.12 -12.79 -7.68
N MET A 201 16.65 -11.58 -7.46
CA MET A 201 17.12 -10.68 -8.51
C MET A 201 18.27 -11.29 -9.32
N GLN A 202 19.18 -12.01 -8.66
CA GLN A 202 20.28 -12.71 -9.34
C GLN A 202 19.78 -13.90 -10.17
N ALA A 203 18.75 -14.60 -9.71
CA ALA A 203 18.18 -15.76 -10.41
C ALA A 203 17.22 -15.38 -11.55
N CYS A 204 16.73 -14.14 -11.56
CA CYS A 204 15.81 -13.64 -12.57
C CYS A 204 16.28 -12.28 -13.16
N PRO A 205 17.42 -12.24 -13.86
CA PRO A 205 17.94 -11.00 -14.42
C PRO A 205 17.07 -10.45 -15.56
N ASP A 206 16.18 -11.27 -16.10
CA ASP A 206 15.19 -10.96 -17.14
C ASP A 206 13.82 -10.56 -16.58
N CYS A 207 13.62 -10.63 -15.26
CA CYS A 207 12.40 -10.19 -14.62
C CYS A 207 12.30 -8.66 -14.60
N THR A 208 11.17 -8.14 -15.06
CA THR A 208 10.90 -6.70 -15.04
C THR A 208 10.28 -6.29 -13.71
N ILE A 209 11.03 -5.60 -12.87
CA ILE A 209 10.55 -5.02 -11.62
C ILE A 209 10.54 -3.50 -11.78
N ASP A 210 9.36 -2.87 -11.74
CA ASP A 210 9.22 -1.43 -11.94
C ASP A 210 9.46 -0.65 -10.64
N PHE A 211 9.15 -1.24 -9.48
CA PHE A 211 9.36 -0.64 -8.15
C PHE A 211 9.59 -1.72 -7.09
N MET A 212 10.28 -1.36 -6.02
CA MET A 212 10.53 -2.26 -4.90
C MET A 212 9.45 -2.09 -3.84
N CYS A 213 8.82 -3.20 -3.44
CA CYS A 213 7.92 -3.27 -2.30
C CYS A 213 8.71 -3.71 -1.07
N LEU A 214 8.40 -3.12 0.08
CA LEU A 214 9.00 -3.52 1.35
C LEU A 214 8.05 -3.27 2.52
N HIS A 215 8.25 -4.05 3.59
CA HIS A 215 7.60 -3.87 4.88
C HIS A 215 8.62 -3.46 5.94
N TRP A 216 8.18 -2.69 6.92
CA TRP A 216 9.03 -2.32 8.03
C TRP A 216 8.25 -2.23 9.35
N TYR A 217 8.82 -2.84 10.38
CA TYR A 217 8.35 -2.76 11.76
C TYR A 217 9.53 -2.52 12.67
N GLY A 218 9.47 -1.46 13.45
CA GLY A 218 10.49 -1.03 14.39
C GLY A 218 10.01 0.19 15.19
N THR A 219 10.87 0.83 15.97
CA THR A 219 10.45 1.85 16.93
C THR A 219 11.13 3.20 16.74
N THR A 220 12.07 3.34 15.79
CA THR A 220 12.75 4.60 15.54
C THR A 220 12.66 5.05 14.09
N VAL A 221 12.48 6.34 13.87
CA VAL A 221 12.45 6.95 12.53
C VAL A 221 13.80 6.79 11.83
N ASP A 222 14.91 6.90 12.59
CA ASP A 222 16.27 6.80 12.03
C ASP A 222 16.53 5.40 11.43
N ASP A 223 16.14 4.32 12.13
CA ASP A 223 16.29 2.96 11.61
C ASP A 223 15.39 2.74 10.39
N PHE A 224 14.15 3.25 10.44
CA PHE A 224 13.23 3.19 9.32
C PHE A 224 13.79 3.87 8.06
N THR A 225 14.23 5.11 8.19
CA THR A 225 14.75 5.88 7.05
C THR A 225 16.04 5.27 6.50
N THR A 226 16.90 4.74 7.38
CA THR A 226 18.11 4.01 7.01
C THR A 226 17.77 2.76 6.20
N TYR A 227 16.77 2.00 6.62
CA TYR A 227 16.32 0.80 5.92
C TYR A 227 15.74 1.11 4.54
N VAL A 228 14.84 2.09 4.42
CA VAL A 228 14.25 2.48 3.12
C VAL A 228 15.33 3.01 2.16
N ASN A 229 16.27 3.83 2.65
CA ASN A 229 17.41 4.29 1.85
C ASN A 229 18.31 3.14 1.38
N LEU A 230 18.54 2.13 2.23
CA LEU A 230 19.32 0.93 1.86
C LEU A 230 18.69 0.23 0.65
N TRP A 231 17.37 0.05 0.64
CA TRP A 231 16.65 -0.56 -0.48
C TRP A 231 16.78 0.28 -1.76
N HIS A 232 16.55 1.58 -1.69
CA HIS A 232 16.70 2.45 -2.84
C HIS A 232 18.11 2.40 -3.42
N THR A 233 19.13 2.54 -2.59
CA THR A 233 20.53 2.55 -3.02
C THR A 233 21.02 1.21 -3.54
N THR A 234 20.51 0.09 -2.99
CA THR A 234 20.87 -1.26 -3.43
C THR A 234 20.30 -1.59 -4.79
N TYR A 235 19.04 -1.25 -5.05
CA TYR A 235 18.33 -1.67 -6.26
C TYR A 235 18.18 -0.57 -7.30
N ASN A 236 18.46 0.69 -6.95
CA ASN A 236 18.29 1.87 -7.82
C ASN A 236 16.90 1.91 -8.47
N ARG A 237 15.86 1.74 -7.66
CA ARG A 237 14.44 1.76 -8.07
C ARG A 237 13.62 2.58 -7.09
N ASN A 238 12.45 3.03 -7.55
CA ASN A 238 11.46 3.65 -6.69
C ASN A 238 10.92 2.64 -5.67
N ILE A 239 10.49 3.17 -4.52
CA ILE A 239 10.10 2.40 -3.35
C ILE A 239 8.60 2.57 -3.08
N TRP A 240 7.93 1.47 -2.81
CA TRP A 240 6.62 1.40 -2.18
C TRP A 240 6.77 0.74 -0.82
N VAL A 241 6.53 1.49 0.26
CA VAL A 241 6.46 0.93 1.61
C VAL A 241 5.03 0.47 1.82
N SER A 242 4.72 -0.77 1.44
CA SER A 242 3.35 -1.29 1.44
C SER A 242 2.82 -1.64 2.82
N GLU A 243 3.69 -1.77 3.83
CA GLU A 243 3.34 -1.86 5.25
C GLU A 243 4.44 -1.23 6.10
N PHE A 244 4.05 -0.44 7.09
CA PHE A 244 4.93 -0.03 8.18
C PHE A 244 4.12 0.37 9.41
N ALA A 245 4.69 0.13 10.58
CA ALA A 245 4.11 0.53 11.86
C ALA A 245 5.18 0.64 12.95
N CYS A 246 4.81 1.28 14.07
CA CYS A 246 5.70 1.44 15.22
C CYS A 246 5.60 0.24 16.16
N GLN A 247 6.19 -0.89 15.78
CA GLN A 247 6.08 -2.19 16.44
C GLN A 247 7.44 -2.85 16.64
N ASN A 248 7.73 -3.34 17.83
CA ASN A 248 8.88 -4.19 18.10
C ASN A 248 8.46 -5.66 18.22
N PHE A 249 8.74 -6.45 17.19
CA PHE A 249 8.49 -7.90 17.21
C PHE A 249 9.63 -8.70 17.85
N VAL A 250 10.80 -8.09 18.04
CA VAL A 250 11.97 -8.76 18.65
C VAL A 250 11.89 -8.75 20.17
N ASN A 251 11.47 -7.60 20.73
CA ASN A 251 11.30 -7.45 22.18
C ASN A 251 9.95 -6.79 22.48
N LEU A 252 8.97 -7.62 22.82
CA LEU A 252 7.60 -7.17 23.08
C LEU A 252 7.46 -6.29 24.35
N ASP A 253 8.46 -6.30 25.23
CA ASP A 253 8.50 -5.45 26.43
C ASP A 253 9.05 -4.03 26.12
N GLN A 254 9.55 -3.82 24.91
CA GLN A 254 10.12 -2.53 24.45
C GLN A 254 9.39 -2.05 23.20
N GLN A 255 8.11 -1.78 23.36
CA GLN A 255 7.29 -1.23 22.29
C GLN A 255 7.57 0.26 22.05
N CYS A 256 6.97 0.79 21.02
CA CYS A 256 7.02 2.19 20.67
C CYS A 256 6.40 3.06 21.77
N ASP A 257 7.18 4.00 22.28
CA ASP A 257 6.72 4.91 23.34
C ASP A 257 5.90 6.09 22.78
N ASP A 258 6.14 6.48 21.52
CA ASP A 258 5.47 7.61 20.85
C ASP A 258 5.08 7.24 19.41
N VAL A 259 4.00 6.49 19.25
CA VAL A 259 3.47 6.09 17.94
C VAL A 259 3.09 7.32 17.07
N PRO A 260 2.38 8.35 17.58
CA PRO A 260 2.07 9.53 16.79
C PRO A 260 3.30 10.30 16.31
N GLY A 261 4.32 10.45 17.16
CA GLY A 261 5.57 11.10 16.80
C GLY A 261 6.38 10.31 15.78
N PHE A 262 6.45 8.99 15.95
CA PHE A 262 7.07 8.11 14.96
C PHE A 262 6.34 8.23 13.59
N MET A 263 5.01 8.14 13.56
CA MET A 263 4.23 8.28 12.33
C MET A 263 4.50 9.63 11.65
N ALA A 264 4.43 10.74 12.40
CA ALA A 264 4.66 12.06 11.85
C ALA A 264 6.07 12.19 11.22
N GLY A 265 7.10 11.70 11.90
CA GLY A 265 8.48 11.73 11.40
C GLY A 265 8.67 10.83 10.17
N ALA A 266 8.15 9.61 10.20
CA ALA A 266 8.27 8.65 9.11
C ALA A 266 7.53 9.12 7.85
N VAL A 267 6.28 9.56 7.97
CA VAL A 267 5.47 10.05 6.84
C VAL A 267 6.08 11.31 6.23
N ALA A 268 6.44 12.31 7.05
CA ALA A 268 7.07 13.52 6.55
C ALA A 268 8.38 13.23 5.80
N TRP A 269 9.15 12.24 6.26
CA TRP A 269 10.35 11.83 5.56
C TRP A 269 10.02 11.11 4.24
N LEU A 270 9.09 10.15 4.23
CA LEU A 270 8.66 9.43 3.02
C LEU A 270 8.16 10.41 1.94
N ASP A 271 7.35 11.38 2.33
CA ASP A 271 6.80 12.39 1.44
C ASP A 271 7.89 13.28 0.83
N SER A 272 8.95 13.53 1.57
CA SER A 272 10.08 14.34 1.11
C SER A 272 11.03 13.63 0.12
N GLN A 273 10.91 12.30 -0.04
CA GLN A 273 11.82 11.52 -0.91
C GLN A 273 11.24 11.33 -2.30
N ASP A 274 11.91 11.84 -3.35
CA ASP A 274 11.47 11.68 -4.75
C ASP A 274 11.39 10.21 -5.21
N PHE A 275 12.19 9.34 -4.61
CA PHE A 275 12.22 7.91 -4.94
C PHE A 275 11.16 7.07 -4.22
N VAL A 276 10.46 7.63 -3.22
CA VAL A 276 9.31 6.98 -2.61
C VAL A 276 8.06 7.39 -3.38
N GLU A 277 7.42 6.43 -4.03
CA GLU A 277 6.17 6.69 -4.74
C GLU A 277 4.96 6.55 -3.84
N HIS A 278 4.95 5.54 -2.97
CA HIS A 278 3.80 5.20 -2.16
C HIS A 278 4.19 4.61 -0.80
N HIS A 279 3.32 4.84 0.18
CA HIS A 279 3.43 4.22 1.51
C HIS A 279 2.04 3.89 2.07
N ALA A 280 1.94 2.85 2.90
CA ALA A 280 0.73 2.46 3.60
C ALA A 280 1.04 2.06 5.05
N TRP A 281 0.48 2.79 6.01
CA TRP A 281 0.56 2.43 7.41
C TRP A 281 -0.27 1.18 7.70
N PHE A 282 0.29 0.26 8.49
CA PHE A 282 -0.42 -0.92 8.93
C PHE A 282 -1.29 -0.59 10.15
N GLY A 283 -2.61 -0.41 9.94
CA GLY A 283 -3.50 -0.02 11.05
C GLY A 283 -4.93 0.33 10.65
N MET A 284 -5.27 0.34 9.36
CA MET A 284 -6.64 0.67 8.92
C MET A 284 -7.58 -0.53 9.12
N MET A 285 -7.67 -1.00 10.36
CA MET A 285 -8.43 -2.19 10.78
C MET A 285 -8.91 -2.07 12.22
N ARG A 286 -9.96 -2.85 12.56
CA ARG A 286 -10.54 -2.86 13.91
C ARG A 286 -9.78 -3.75 14.89
N ASP A 287 -9.13 -4.79 14.39
CA ASP A 287 -8.30 -5.72 15.15
C ASP A 287 -6.89 -5.69 14.56
N MET A 288 -5.93 -5.27 15.35
CA MET A 288 -4.54 -5.08 14.95
C MET A 288 -3.76 -6.39 14.79
N GLN A 289 -4.41 -7.53 15.00
CA GLN A 289 -3.85 -8.85 14.68
C GLN A 289 -2.50 -9.16 15.36
N GLY A 290 -2.28 -8.63 16.54
CA GLY A 290 -1.05 -8.82 17.31
C GLY A 290 0.00 -7.71 17.11
N VAL A 291 -0.22 -6.76 16.24
CA VAL A 291 0.53 -5.51 16.19
C VAL A 291 0.09 -4.60 17.35
N ASN A 292 0.97 -3.71 17.79
CA ASN A 292 0.70 -2.75 18.86
C ASN A 292 -0.66 -2.05 18.63
N PRO A 293 -1.63 -2.18 19.53
CA PRO A 293 -2.94 -1.54 19.37
C PRO A 293 -2.89 -0.02 19.22
N ALA A 294 -1.80 0.64 19.67
CA ALA A 294 -1.59 2.07 19.51
C ALA A 294 -1.38 2.48 18.04
N ASP A 295 -0.99 1.55 17.15
CA ASP A 295 -0.86 1.77 15.71
C ASP A 295 -2.21 1.81 14.99
N GLY A 296 -3.32 1.51 15.66
CA GLY A 296 -4.65 1.41 15.07
C GLY A 296 -5.17 2.74 14.52
N LEU A 297 -5.44 2.78 13.22
CA LEU A 297 -6.04 3.95 12.55
C LEU A 297 -7.57 3.96 12.64
N MET A 298 -8.18 2.85 13.05
CA MET A 298 -9.63 2.66 13.02
C MET A 298 -10.16 2.28 14.41
N ASN A 299 -11.25 2.94 14.82
CA ASN A 299 -12.02 2.58 16.00
C ASN A 299 -12.90 1.35 15.74
N GLN A 300 -13.42 0.72 16.81
CA GLN A 300 -14.27 -0.45 16.69
C GLN A 300 -15.58 -0.20 15.92
N ASP A 301 -16.08 1.03 15.90
CA ASP A 301 -17.26 1.43 15.13
C ASP A 301 -16.97 1.71 13.64
N GLY A 302 -15.71 1.61 13.22
CA GLY A 302 -15.27 1.86 11.85
C GLY A 302 -14.90 3.32 11.54
N SER A 303 -14.99 4.22 12.51
CA SER A 303 -14.51 5.60 12.36
C SER A 303 -12.99 5.65 12.49
N LEU A 304 -12.37 6.74 11.99
CA LEU A 304 -10.94 6.98 12.20
C LEU A 304 -10.65 7.26 13.68
N SER A 305 -9.57 6.67 14.16
CA SER A 305 -8.93 7.07 15.42
C SER A 305 -8.25 8.44 15.28
N SER A 306 -7.74 8.99 16.39
CA SER A 306 -6.91 10.21 16.33
C SER A 306 -5.67 10.00 15.46
N LEU A 307 -5.04 8.83 15.54
CA LEU A 307 -3.88 8.47 14.71
C LEU A 307 -4.30 8.31 13.24
N GLY A 308 -5.48 7.74 12.99
CA GLY A 308 -6.04 7.64 11.65
C GLY A 308 -6.27 8.99 11.00
N TRP A 309 -6.81 9.96 11.74
CA TRP A 309 -6.94 11.34 11.26
C TRP A 309 -5.58 11.98 10.97
N GLN A 310 -4.58 11.77 11.82
CA GLN A 310 -3.22 12.26 11.58
C GLN A 310 -2.68 11.70 10.26
N TYR A 311 -2.79 10.38 10.05
CA TYR A 311 -2.26 9.71 8.86
C TYR A 311 -2.92 10.17 7.56
N VAL A 312 -4.26 10.19 7.49
CA VAL A 312 -4.97 10.53 6.24
C VAL A 312 -5.03 12.03 5.96
N SER A 313 -4.47 12.86 6.83
CA SER A 313 -4.40 14.32 6.67
C SER A 313 -2.97 14.83 6.51
N SER A 314 -2.00 13.92 6.48
CA SER A 314 -0.58 14.24 6.32
C SER A 314 -0.25 14.67 4.89
#